data_45c8a440f2ba26ac6c27c8828fb25b57
#
_entry.id   45c8a440f2ba26ac6c27c8828fb25b57
#
_cell.length_a   1.000
_cell.length_b   1.000
_cell.length_c   1.000
_cell.angle_alpha   90.00
_cell.angle_beta   90.00
_cell.angle_gamma   90.00
#
_symmetry.space_group_name_H-M   'P 1'
#
loop_
_entity.id
_entity.type
_entity.pdbx_description
1 polymer ?
#
loop_
_entity_poly.entity_id
_entity_poly.type
_entity_poly.pdbx_seq_one_letter_code
_entity_poly.pdbx_strand_id
1 'polypeptide(L)'
;MNPRKPILLMLALGLTVIAALSFVPHAFVERVPEASTVVAGSFVSSKAVSDIAVKRAGGVAIFDAATWYVARGEQPETHGVLIESFDGNRVFAAHNADMTFNPASLIKLSTSLVALKKLGAQYRFKTRVFAEGDVDKTGVLRGRLYVSGSDPTFGDASAAMIGKALHERGIKKISDGISVSTDFSFNFSESPQESGARLGKVLKLGNARIDVADAPANSEPLLALESYPLRDILLYMNARSSNFIAEHIGVVVGGPNAVQQFLVADLKLPADQVTIERTSGREHNRLTPRGLLTIVRALVNEIKRQGLEPEDIMAVASDDRGTLRRRMAGTGLEGAVIGKTGTLTQEVDGGMASLAGLVYTKDAGTIVFVILDQGNNIADNRQMEDQLLTEVVTSQAMPRATIASPTPRQLLPLSELRLNTENTGE
;
A
#
# COMPACT_ATOMS: atom_id res chain seq x y z
N MET A 1 -23.42 31.72 -58.54
CA MET A 1 -22.22 30.84 -58.77
C MET A 1 -21.98 30.06 -57.52
N ASN A 2 -22.08 28.77 -57.62
CA ASN A 2 -22.18 27.79 -56.56
C ASN A 2 -20.79 27.11 -56.34
N PRO A 3 -20.34 26.88 -55.12
CA PRO A 3 -19.42 25.76 -54.89
C PRO A 3 -20.03 24.73 -53.94
N ARG A 4 -20.32 23.60 -54.53
CA ARG A 4 -20.59 22.36 -53.79
C ARG A 4 -19.39 21.41 -53.94
N LYS A 5 -19.12 20.72 -52.78
CA LYS A 5 -18.29 19.51 -52.55
C LYS A 5 -16.82 19.75 -52.15
N PRO A 6 -16.22 18.90 -51.23
CA PRO A 6 -16.56 17.53 -51.01
C PRO A 6 -16.73 17.10 -49.53
N ILE A 7 -17.78 16.37 -49.23
CA ILE A 7 -17.93 15.50 -48.05
C ILE A 7 -18.03 14.09 -48.63
N LEU A 8 -16.94 13.42 -48.85
CA LEU A 8 -16.89 11.94 -49.08
C LEU A 8 -15.46 11.41 -49.11
N LEU A 9 -14.68 11.63 -48.04
CA LEU A 9 -13.40 10.94 -47.85
C LEU A 9 -12.99 10.81 -46.38
N MET A 10 -13.92 10.50 -45.49
CA MET A 10 -13.65 10.17 -44.09
C MET A 10 -14.45 9.00 -43.53
N LEU A 11 -14.81 8.07 -44.39
CA LEU A 11 -15.55 6.84 -43.98
C LEU A 11 -14.86 5.54 -44.42
N ALA A 12 -13.59 5.58 -44.78
CA ALA A 12 -12.82 4.38 -45.19
C ALA A 12 -11.58 4.10 -44.34
N LEU A 13 -11.35 4.78 -43.20
CA LEU A 13 -10.23 4.50 -42.30
C LEU A 13 -10.62 4.07 -40.88
N GLY A 14 -11.89 3.73 -40.68
CA GLY A 14 -12.44 3.33 -39.38
C GLY A 14 -12.65 1.84 -39.16
N LEU A 15 -12.25 0.96 -40.09
CA LEU A 15 -12.63 -0.47 -40.07
C LEU A 15 -11.46 -1.47 -40.17
N THR A 16 -10.24 -1.05 -39.89
CA THR A 16 -9.06 -1.96 -39.92
C THR A 16 -8.24 -2.01 -38.65
N VAL A 17 -8.76 -1.61 -37.50
CA VAL A 17 -8.07 -1.70 -36.20
C VAL A 17 -8.79 -2.59 -35.17
N ILE A 18 -9.81 -3.36 -35.55
CA ILE A 18 -10.54 -4.28 -34.63
C ILE A 18 -10.33 -5.76 -35.05
N ALA A 19 -9.14 -6.16 -35.45
CA ALA A 19 -8.86 -7.56 -35.72
C ALA A 19 -7.43 -8.03 -35.36
N ALA A 20 -6.82 -7.44 -34.30
CA ALA A 20 -5.49 -7.86 -33.86
C ALA A 20 -5.35 -7.93 -32.34
N LEU A 21 -6.41 -8.23 -31.59
CA LEU A 21 -6.38 -8.44 -30.14
C LEU A 21 -7.12 -9.72 -29.72
N SER A 22 -6.82 -10.82 -30.39
CA SER A 22 -7.32 -12.14 -29.98
C SER A 22 -6.28 -13.18 -30.40
N PHE A 23 -5.16 -13.25 -29.72
CA PHE A 23 -4.32 -14.47 -29.60
C PHE A 23 -3.12 -14.14 -28.69
N VAL A 24 -3.31 -14.27 -27.38
CA VAL A 24 -2.19 -14.50 -26.46
C VAL A 24 -2.32 -15.95 -26.01
N PRO A 25 -1.38 -16.84 -26.35
CA PRO A 25 -1.44 -18.22 -25.90
C PRO A 25 -1.18 -18.31 -24.40
N HIS A 26 -2.05 -19.05 -23.72
CA HIS A 26 -1.81 -19.59 -22.39
C HIS A 26 -0.62 -20.57 -22.43
N ALA A 27 0.57 -20.10 -22.14
CA ALA A 27 1.71 -20.95 -21.82
C ALA A 27 2.83 -20.12 -21.17
N PHE A 28 2.69 -19.78 -19.89
CA PHE A 28 3.83 -19.52 -19.01
C PHE A 28 3.40 -19.82 -17.57
N VAL A 29 3.14 -21.10 -17.31
CA VAL A 29 3.28 -21.67 -15.98
C VAL A 29 4.51 -22.57 -16.11
N GLU A 30 5.68 -22.10 -15.66
CA GLU A 30 6.68 -22.95 -15.01
C GLU A 30 7.91 -22.16 -14.58
N ARG A 31 8.28 -22.45 -13.33
CA ARG A 31 9.52 -22.16 -12.61
C ARG A 31 9.62 -20.80 -11.94
N VAL A 32 9.04 -20.78 -10.73
CA VAL A 32 9.56 -19.98 -9.63
C VAL A 32 10.95 -20.54 -9.30
N PRO A 33 12.03 -19.75 -9.37
CA PRO A 33 13.31 -20.16 -8.80
C PRO A 33 13.10 -20.35 -7.30
N GLU A 34 13.59 -21.46 -6.75
CA GLU A 34 13.64 -21.67 -5.31
C GLU A 34 14.31 -20.46 -4.66
N ALA A 35 13.53 -19.75 -3.85
CA ALA A 35 14.04 -18.67 -3.03
C ALA A 35 15.13 -19.27 -2.14
N SER A 36 16.31 -18.68 -2.21
CA SER A 36 17.41 -18.93 -1.27
C SER A 36 16.83 -18.94 0.12
N THR A 37 17.11 -20.02 0.84
CA THR A 37 16.68 -20.28 2.22
C THR A 37 16.95 -19.07 3.11
N VAL A 38 15.93 -18.25 3.28
CA VAL A 38 15.85 -17.36 4.44
C VAL A 38 15.61 -18.31 5.61
N VAL A 39 16.59 -18.38 6.49
CA VAL A 39 16.54 -19.14 7.74
C VAL A 39 15.20 -18.83 8.40
N ALA A 40 14.38 -19.88 8.53
CA ALA A 40 13.12 -19.81 9.25
C ALA A 40 13.42 -19.43 10.70
N GLY A 41 13.33 -18.14 10.99
CA GLY A 41 13.30 -17.64 12.35
C GLY A 41 12.09 -18.27 13.04
N SER A 42 12.36 -19.10 14.03
CA SER A 42 11.36 -19.74 14.86
C SER A 42 10.34 -18.71 15.31
N PHE A 43 9.07 -18.93 15.00
CA PHE A 43 7.97 -18.14 15.55
C PHE A 43 8.05 -18.25 17.07
N VAL A 44 8.51 -17.21 17.74
CA VAL A 44 8.27 -17.06 19.17
C VAL A 44 6.77 -16.78 19.29
N SER A 45 6.03 -17.84 19.60
CA SER A 45 4.62 -17.77 19.98
C SER A 45 4.54 -16.90 21.23
N SER A 46 4.32 -15.60 21.06
CA SER A 46 4.03 -14.75 22.21
C SER A 46 2.61 -15.05 22.66
N LYS A 47 2.51 -15.57 23.88
CA LYS A 47 1.25 -15.85 24.61
C LYS A 47 0.31 -14.62 24.69
N ALA A 48 0.77 -13.45 24.30
CA ALA A 48 0.03 -12.19 24.28
C ALA A 48 -0.97 -12.05 23.11
N VAL A 49 -0.88 -12.91 22.05
CA VAL A 49 -1.82 -12.84 20.92
C VAL A 49 -3.07 -13.68 21.17
N SER A 50 -2.99 -14.67 22.08
CA SER A 50 -4.11 -15.57 22.41
C SER A 50 -5.22 -14.93 23.24
N ASP A 51 -5.02 -13.75 23.82
CA ASP A 51 -6.04 -13.07 24.64
C ASP A 51 -6.89 -12.07 23.84
N ILE A 52 -6.64 -11.89 22.54
CA ILE A 52 -7.57 -11.22 21.63
C ILE A 52 -8.59 -12.27 21.11
N ALA A 53 -9.11 -13.09 21.99
CA ALA A 53 -10.36 -13.78 21.72
C ALA A 53 -11.40 -12.69 21.44
N VAL A 54 -12.02 -12.73 20.26
CA VAL A 54 -13.14 -11.87 19.88
C VAL A 54 -14.19 -12.00 20.97
N LYS A 55 -14.09 -11.18 22.05
CA LYS A 55 -15.20 -10.96 22.95
C LYS A 55 -16.28 -10.34 22.08
N ARG A 56 -17.29 -11.11 21.72
CA ARG A 56 -18.48 -10.56 21.11
C ARG A 56 -19.00 -9.52 22.08
N ALA A 57 -18.95 -8.25 21.69
CA ALA A 57 -19.66 -7.20 22.41
C ALA A 57 -21.14 -7.57 22.35
N GLY A 58 -21.70 -8.07 23.45
CA GLY A 58 -23.10 -8.47 23.58
C GLY A 58 -24.02 -7.26 23.72
N GLY A 59 -23.58 -6.06 23.32
CA GLY A 59 -24.36 -4.84 23.43
C GLY A 59 -25.25 -4.61 22.21
N VAL A 60 -26.47 -4.13 22.47
CA VAL A 60 -27.34 -3.59 21.41
C VAL A 60 -26.70 -2.30 20.91
N ALA A 61 -26.62 -2.14 19.58
CA ALA A 61 -26.13 -0.91 18.96
C ALA A 61 -27.01 0.29 19.40
N ILE A 62 -26.34 1.40 19.73
CA ILE A 62 -27.02 2.61 20.23
C ILE A 62 -27.64 3.39 19.06
N PHE A 63 -27.01 3.33 17.89
CA PHE A 63 -27.43 4.02 16.66
C PHE A 63 -27.92 3.01 15.62
N ASP A 64 -29.11 3.27 15.08
CA ASP A 64 -29.72 2.44 14.04
C ASP A 64 -29.24 2.87 12.65
N ALA A 65 -28.14 2.26 12.18
CA ALA A 65 -27.56 2.55 10.87
C ALA A 65 -28.49 2.10 9.72
N ALA A 66 -29.26 1.02 9.86
CA ALA A 66 -30.18 0.57 8.82
C ALA A 66 -31.26 1.61 8.54
N THR A 67 -31.96 2.07 9.57
CA THR A 67 -32.96 3.15 9.45
C THR A 67 -32.33 4.44 8.91
N TRP A 68 -31.08 4.74 9.28
CA TRP A 68 -30.37 5.92 8.80
C TRP A 68 -30.15 5.88 7.27
N TYR A 69 -29.77 4.73 6.69
CA TYR A 69 -29.63 4.54 5.24
C TYR A 69 -31.00 4.61 4.53
N VAL A 70 -32.01 3.91 5.05
CA VAL A 70 -33.38 3.93 4.47
C VAL A 70 -33.94 5.36 4.42
N ALA A 71 -33.71 6.17 5.43
CA ALA A 71 -34.15 7.57 5.47
C ALA A 71 -33.48 8.44 4.38
N ARG A 72 -32.38 7.98 3.79
CA ARG A 72 -31.66 8.64 2.68
C ARG A 72 -31.94 8.02 1.32
N GLY A 73 -32.87 7.05 1.26
CA GLY A 73 -33.27 6.37 0.04
C GLY A 73 -32.33 5.25 -0.40
N GLU A 74 -31.40 4.83 0.49
CA GLU A 74 -30.45 3.76 0.22
C GLU A 74 -31.03 2.39 0.59
N GLN A 75 -30.49 1.35 -0.05
CA GLN A 75 -30.82 -0.05 0.23
C GLN A 75 -29.87 -0.56 1.35
N PRO A 76 -30.36 -0.82 2.57
CA PRO A 76 -29.48 -1.13 3.68
C PRO A 76 -28.66 -2.42 3.46
N GLU A 77 -29.09 -3.32 2.57
CA GLU A 77 -28.35 -4.55 2.24
C GLU A 77 -27.00 -4.31 1.56
N THR A 78 -26.83 -3.15 0.94
CA THR A 78 -25.59 -2.77 0.24
C THR A 78 -24.56 -2.11 1.15
N HIS A 79 -24.88 -1.94 2.44
CA HIS A 79 -24.06 -1.24 3.41
C HIS A 79 -23.64 -2.15 4.56
N GLY A 80 -22.37 -2.05 4.94
CA GLY A 80 -21.78 -2.77 6.08
C GLY A 80 -21.16 -1.79 7.06
N VAL A 81 -21.62 -1.78 8.31
CA VAL A 81 -21.16 -0.83 9.33
C VAL A 81 -20.84 -1.54 10.64
N LEU A 82 -19.71 -1.19 11.22
CA LEU A 82 -19.41 -1.52 12.62
C LEU A 82 -18.57 -0.41 13.24
N ILE A 83 -19.10 0.22 14.30
CA ILE A 83 -18.46 1.29 15.06
C ILE A 83 -18.51 0.91 16.52
N GLU A 84 -17.36 0.77 17.17
CA GLU A 84 -17.24 0.28 18.54
C GLU A 84 -16.17 1.06 19.33
N SER A 85 -16.23 0.98 20.66
CA SER A 85 -15.08 1.34 21.49
C SER A 85 -13.89 0.42 21.19
N PHE A 86 -12.66 0.92 21.36
CA PHE A 86 -11.45 0.14 21.07
C PHE A 86 -11.37 -1.17 21.85
N ASP A 87 -11.87 -1.18 23.08
CA ASP A 87 -11.93 -2.37 23.95
C ASP A 87 -13.06 -3.34 23.58
N GLY A 88 -13.96 -2.96 22.66
CA GLY A 88 -15.09 -3.77 22.22
C GLY A 88 -16.26 -3.86 23.21
N ASN A 89 -16.25 -3.09 24.28
CA ASN A 89 -17.29 -3.15 25.31
C ASN A 89 -18.57 -2.37 24.93
N ARG A 90 -18.47 -1.39 24.03
CA ARG A 90 -19.60 -0.57 23.57
C ARG A 90 -19.70 -0.64 22.05
N VAL A 91 -20.90 -0.96 21.55
CA VAL A 91 -21.25 -0.93 20.14
C VAL A 91 -22.04 0.36 19.90
N PHE A 92 -21.49 1.28 19.10
CA PHE A 92 -22.17 2.53 18.78
C PHE A 92 -23.12 2.36 17.60
N ALA A 93 -22.66 1.68 16.52
CA ALA A 93 -23.48 1.31 15.37
C ALA A 93 -23.05 -0.05 14.83
N ALA A 94 -24.01 -0.87 14.40
CA ALA A 94 -23.77 -2.14 13.74
C ALA A 94 -24.87 -2.40 12.70
N HIS A 95 -24.45 -2.70 11.47
CA HIS A 95 -25.34 -3.12 10.41
C HIS A 95 -24.57 -4.03 9.44
N ASN A 96 -25.13 -5.19 9.08
CA ASN A 96 -24.47 -6.20 8.24
C ASN A 96 -23.02 -6.50 8.68
N ALA A 97 -22.73 -6.43 9.98
CA ALA A 97 -21.39 -6.50 10.53
C ALA A 97 -20.68 -7.84 10.23
N ASP A 98 -21.44 -8.89 9.98
CA ASP A 98 -20.96 -10.25 9.69
C ASP A 98 -21.21 -10.66 8.21
N MET A 99 -21.70 -9.76 7.37
CA MET A 99 -21.85 -9.95 5.93
C MET A 99 -20.53 -9.63 5.22
N THR A 100 -20.17 -10.42 4.21
CA THR A 100 -18.93 -10.20 3.45
C THR A 100 -19.11 -9.17 2.35
N PHE A 101 -18.17 -8.25 2.25
CA PHE A 101 -18.05 -7.23 1.22
C PHE A 101 -16.68 -7.29 0.56
N ASN A 102 -16.52 -6.64 -0.58
CA ASN A 102 -15.21 -6.33 -1.10
C ASN A 102 -14.66 -5.11 -0.36
N PRO A 103 -13.60 -5.25 0.45
CA PRO A 103 -13.12 -4.13 1.26
C PRO A 103 -12.31 -3.10 0.47
N ALA A 104 -12.08 -3.35 -0.82
CA ALA A 104 -11.23 -2.52 -1.65
C ALA A 104 -9.84 -2.31 -1.00
N SER A 105 -9.27 -1.11 -1.11
CA SER A 105 -7.96 -0.79 -0.56
C SER A 105 -7.84 -0.82 0.97
N LEU A 106 -8.89 -1.18 1.71
CA LEU A 106 -8.75 -1.45 3.16
C LEU A 106 -7.88 -2.70 3.42
N ILE A 107 -7.73 -3.59 2.44
CA ILE A 107 -6.76 -4.72 2.51
C ILE A 107 -5.35 -4.25 2.85
N LYS A 108 -4.95 -3.05 2.46
CA LYS A 108 -3.65 -2.48 2.80
C LYS A 108 -3.40 -2.38 4.31
N LEU A 109 -4.44 -2.34 5.13
CA LEU A 109 -4.32 -2.42 6.59
C LEU A 109 -3.85 -3.82 7.02
N SER A 110 -4.36 -4.88 6.38
CA SER A 110 -3.88 -6.27 6.59
C SER A 110 -2.43 -6.42 6.15
N THR A 111 -2.10 -5.90 4.96
CA THR A 111 -0.72 -5.91 4.43
C THR A 111 0.23 -5.16 5.35
N SER A 112 -0.18 -3.99 5.87
CA SER A 112 0.60 -3.20 6.84
C SER A 112 0.83 -3.97 8.14
N LEU A 113 -0.20 -4.62 8.67
CA LEU A 113 -0.11 -5.42 9.89
C LEU A 113 0.88 -6.58 9.74
N VAL A 114 0.77 -7.35 8.66
CA VAL A 114 1.65 -8.49 8.39
C VAL A 114 3.09 -8.00 8.18
N ALA A 115 3.28 -6.90 7.45
CA ALA A 115 4.59 -6.31 7.22
C ALA A 115 5.26 -5.84 8.53
N LEU A 116 4.52 -5.13 9.39
CA LEU A 116 5.05 -4.70 10.70
C LEU A 116 5.43 -5.90 11.58
N LYS A 117 4.61 -6.95 11.59
CA LYS A 117 4.90 -8.16 12.38
C LYS A 117 6.10 -8.95 11.88
N LYS A 118 6.25 -9.09 10.56
CA LYS A 118 7.32 -9.89 9.97
C LYS A 118 8.66 -9.15 9.89
N LEU A 119 8.62 -7.86 9.57
CA LEU A 119 9.82 -7.09 9.24
C LEU A 119 10.18 -6.06 10.32
N GLY A 120 9.18 -5.52 11.01
CA GLY A 120 9.36 -4.42 11.95
C GLY A 120 9.37 -3.03 11.29
N ALA A 121 9.02 -2.00 12.06
CA ALA A 121 8.85 -0.63 11.56
C ALA A 121 10.15 0.00 11.03
N GLN A 122 11.29 -0.44 11.52
CA GLN A 122 12.63 0.08 11.14
C GLN A 122 13.26 -0.69 9.97
N TYR A 123 12.61 -1.73 9.47
CA TYR A 123 13.12 -2.48 8.31
C TYR A 123 13.37 -1.54 7.12
N ARG A 124 14.46 -1.78 6.38
CA ARG A 124 14.84 -1.04 5.19
C ARG A 124 15.16 -2.00 4.06
N PHE A 125 14.62 -1.73 2.89
CA PHE A 125 15.02 -2.42 1.68
C PHE A 125 16.45 -2.02 1.31
N LYS A 126 17.25 -2.98 0.83
CA LYS A 126 18.62 -2.72 0.38
C LYS A 126 18.71 -2.81 -1.13
N THR A 127 19.18 -1.74 -1.77
CA THR A 127 19.58 -1.75 -3.18
C THR A 127 21.10 -1.78 -3.24
N ARG A 128 21.67 -2.83 -3.80
CA ARG A 128 23.10 -3.05 -3.95
C ARG A 128 23.56 -2.71 -5.35
N VAL A 129 24.73 -2.12 -5.44
CA VAL A 129 25.38 -1.79 -6.72
C VAL A 129 26.71 -2.53 -6.78
N PHE A 130 26.93 -3.26 -7.87
CA PHE A 130 28.12 -4.03 -8.12
C PHE A 130 28.80 -3.51 -9.39
N ALA A 131 30.12 -3.57 -9.46
CA ALA A 131 30.87 -3.23 -10.67
C ALA A 131 31.69 -4.46 -11.11
N GLU A 132 31.60 -4.79 -12.37
CA GLU A 132 32.43 -5.80 -13.04
C GLU A 132 33.39 -5.08 -13.96
N GLY A 133 34.71 -5.41 -13.86
CA GLY A 133 35.78 -4.77 -14.62
C GLY A 133 36.48 -3.64 -13.86
N ASP A 134 37.44 -2.99 -14.53
CA ASP A 134 38.32 -1.98 -13.93
C ASP A 134 37.99 -0.57 -14.39
N VAL A 135 38.24 0.42 -13.53
CA VAL A 135 38.10 1.85 -13.86
C VAL A 135 39.42 2.34 -14.46
N ASP A 136 39.39 2.78 -15.71
CA ASP A 136 40.58 3.32 -16.38
C ASP A 136 40.93 4.74 -15.89
N LYS A 137 42.12 5.23 -16.30
CA LYS A 137 42.64 6.56 -15.90
C LYS A 137 41.74 7.73 -16.31
N THR A 138 40.81 7.52 -17.23
CA THR A 138 39.84 8.54 -17.69
C THR A 138 38.51 8.49 -16.95
N GLY A 139 38.35 7.54 -16.04
CA GLY A 139 37.15 7.33 -15.25
C GLY A 139 36.08 6.51 -15.98
N VAL A 140 36.47 5.67 -16.94
CA VAL A 140 35.57 4.73 -17.60
C VAL A 140 35.68 3.37 -16.92
N LEU A 141 34.58 2.88 -16.36
CA LEU A 141 34.46 1.48 -15.97
C LEU A 141 34.45 0.62 -17.24
N ARG A 142 35.52 -0.15 -17.45
CA ARG A 142 35.66 -1.09 -18.55
C ARG A 142 34.96 -2.40 -18.18
N GLY A 143 33.64 -2.37 -18.28
CA GLY A 143 32.80 -3.44 -17.84
C GLY A 143 31.38 -2.96 -17.56
N ARG A 144 30.68 -3.62 -16.64
CA ARG A 144 29.27 -3.51 -16.40
C ARG A 144 28.97 -3.08 -14.97
N LEU A 145 27.89 -2.31 -14.80
CA LEU A 145 27.31 -1.99 -13.49
C LEU A 145 26.05 -2.85 -13.31
N TYR A 146 25.91 -3.48 -12.14
CA TYR A 146 24.70 -4.20 -11.75
C TYR A 146 24.04 -3.47 -10.59
N VAL A 147 22.70 -3.35 -10.64
CA VAL A 147 21.89 -2.75 -9.58
C VAL A 147 20.80 -3.73 -9.21
N SER A 148 20.82 -4.21 -7.98
CA SER A 148 19.91 -5.25 -7.50
C SER A 148 19.21 -4.80 -6.22
N GLY A 149 17.89 -4.94 -6.17
CA GLY A 149 17.08 -4.63 -4.99
C GLY A 149 15.61 -4.47 -5.32
N SER A 150 14.77 -4.76 -4.32
CA SER A 150 13.31 -4.75 -4.41
C SER A 150 12.66 -3.57 -3.67
N ASP A 151 13.39 -2.45 -3.51
CA ASP A 151 12.84 -1.24 -2.87
C ASP A 151 11.68 -0.65 -3.69
N PRO A 152 10.42 -0.71 -3.21
CA PRO A 152 9.27 -0.18 -3.96
C PRO A 152 9.23 1.35 -4.02
N THR A 153 10.14 2.02 -3.31
CA THR A 153 10.22 3.48 -3.24
C THR A 153 11.46 4.05 -3.93
N PHE A 154 12.27 3.18 -4.58
CA PHE A 154 13.45 3.62 -5.30
C PHE A 154 13.09 4.59 -6.44
N GLY A 155 13.77 5.73 -6.48
CA GLY A 155 13.47 6.79 -7.44
C GLY A 155 14.63 7.74 -7.68
N ASP A 156 14.33 8.92 -8.21
CA ASP A 156 15.33 9.92 -8.63
C ASP A 156 16.32 10.29 -7.51
N ALA A 157 15.83 10.44 -6.27
CA ALA A 157 16.69 10.76 -5.12
C ALA A 157 17.69 9.63 -4.82
N SER A 158 17.20 8.38 -4.80
CA SER A 158 18.02 7.19 -4.59
C SER A 158 19.09 7.06 -5.68
N ALA A 159 18.68 7.23 -6.94
CA ALA A 159 19.59 7.17 -8.08
C ALA A 159 20.62 8.31 -8.05
N ALA A 160 20.23 9.53 -7.67
CA ALA A 160 21.15 10.65 -7.56
C ALA A 160 22.23 10.41 -6.48
N MET A 161 21.85 9.81 -5.34
CA MET A 161 22.81 9.44 -4.29
C MET A 161 23.80 8.40 -4.80
N ILE A 162 23.34 7.36 -5.48
CA ILE A 162 24.19 6.35 -6.12
C ILE A 162 25.13 7.00 -7.15
N GLY A 163 24.59 7.82 -8.04
CA GLY A 163 25.37 8.51 -9.08
C GLY A 163 26.49 9.38 -8.50
N LYS A 164 26.20 10.12 -7.43
CA LYS A 164 27.21 10.90 -6.71
C LYS A 164 28.30 10.00 -6.15
N ALA A 165 27.96 8.92 -5.47
CA ALA A 165 28.92 7.99 -4.88
C ALA A 165 29.77 7.26 -5.92
N LEU A 166 29.23 6.92 -7.09
CA LEU A 166 29.98 6.38 -8.21
C LEU A 166 31.01 7.40 -8.75
N HIS A 167 30.60 8.66 -8.90
CA HIS A 167 31.49 9.74 -9.33
C HIS A 167 32.64 9.98 -8.33
N GLU A 168 32.37 9.96 -7.04
CA GLU A 168 33.38 10.07 -5.97
C GLU A 168 34.38 8.93 -6.01
N ARG A 169 33.99 7.74 -6.52
CA ARG A 169 34.87 6.59 -6.77
C ARG A 169 35.56 6.65 -8.14
N GLY A 170 35.44 7.74 -8.86
CA GLY A 170 36.07 7.94 -10.15
C GLY A 170 35.30 7.32 -11.34
N ILE A 171 34.14 6.69 -11.13
CA ILE A 171 33.33 6.11 -12.20
C ILE A 171 32.49 7.22 -12.85
N LYS A 172 32.91 7.66 -14.02
CA LYS A 172 32.28 8.75 -14.80
C LYS A 172 31.52 8.25 -16.02
N LYS A 173 31.88 7.06 -16.52
CA LYS A 173 31.24 6.37 -17.67
C LYS A 173 31.30 4.86 -17.49
N ILE A 174 30.48 4.15 -18.26
CA ILE A 174 30.45 2.68 -18.30
C ILE A 174 30.53 2.25 -19.76
N SER A 175 31.35 1.22 -20.07
CA SER A 175 31.54 0.73 -21.43
C SER A 175 30.43 -0.25 -21.87
N ASP A 176 30.07 -1.24 -21.03
CA ASP A 176 29.29 -2.41 -21.43
C ASP A 176 27.81 -2.30 -21.04
N GLY A 177 27.48 -1.39 -20.14
CA GLY A 177 26.09 -1.12 -19.80
C GLY A 177 25.73 -1.30 -18.34
N ILE A 178 24.42 -1.21 -18.07
CA ILE A 178 23.83 -1.38 -16.75
C ILE A 178 22.88 -2.56 -16.79
N SER A 179 23.02 -3.49 -15.85
CA SER A 179 22.06 -4.56 -15.60
C SER A 179 21.27 -4.26 -14.31
N VAL A 180 19.97 -4.53 -14.33
CA VAL A 180 19.13 -4.43 -13.15
C VAL A 180 18.49 -5.79 -12.86
N SER A 181 18.27 -6.10 -11.57
CA SER A 181 17.59 -7.35 -11.19
C SER A 181 16.15 -7.37 -11.65
N THR A 182 15.54 -8.55 -11.72
CA THR A 182 14.16 -8.75 -12.18
C THR A 182 13.11 -8.09 -11.28
N ASP A 183 13.44 -7.89 -10.01
CA ASP A 183 12.59 -7.24 -9.01
C ASP A 183 12.89 -5.75 -8.83
N PHE A 184 13.85 -5.20 -9.59
CA PHE A 184 14.20 -3.78 -9.54
C PHE A 184 13.10 -2.91 -10.13
N SER A 185 12.73 -1.88 -9.39
CA SER A 185 11.75 -0.88 -9.82
C SER A 185 12.29 0.54 -9.67
N PHE A 186 11.82 1.45 -10.52
CA PHE A 186 12.20 2.88 -10.52
C PHE A 186 10.95 3.74 -10.71
N ASN A 187 10.68 4.64 -9.75
CA ASN A 187 9.50 5.53 -9.78
C ASN A 187 8.20 4.76 -10.10
N PHE A 188 7.98 3.65 -9.37
CA PHE A 188 6.78 2.81 -9.45
C PHE A 188 6.54 2.13 -10.81
N SER A 189 7.57 1.94 -11.63
CA SER A 189 7.46 1.14 -12.86
C SER A 189 7.50 -0.35 -12.56
N GLU A 190 6.56 -1.10 -13.12
CA GLU A 190 6.49 -2.56 -13.02
C GLU A 190 7.45 -3.26 -14.01
N SER A 191 8.08 -2.52 -14.92
CA SER A 191 9.03 -3.04 -15.90
C SER A 191 10.49 -2.82 -15.46
N PRO A 192 11.24 -3.87 -15.16
CA PRO A 192 12.67 -3.75 -14.84
C PRO A 192 13.47 -3.10 -15.97
N GLN A 193 13.14 -3.40 -17.22
CA GLN A 193 13.79 -2.81 -18.39
C GLN A 193 13.59 -1.28 -18.45
N GLU A 194 12.35 -0.82 -18.21
CA GLU A 194 12.04 0.61 -18.16
C GLU A 194 12.71 1.27 -16.96
N SER A 195 12.68 0.60 -15.80
CA SER A 195 13.34 1.04 -14.57
C SER A 195 14.85 1.23 -14.76
N GLY A 196 15.52 0.28 -15.41
CA GLY A 196 16.93 0.37 -15.78
C GLY A 196 17.21 1.53 -16.73
N ALA A 197 16.33 1.75 -17.72
CA ALA A 197 16.49 2.87 -18.67
C ALA A 197 16.35 4.24 -17.98
N ARG A 198 15.42 4.36 -17.02
CA ARG A 198 15.27 5.57 -16.20
C ARG A 198 16.48 5.78 -15.29
N LEU A 199 16.94 4.72 -14.62
CA LEU A 199 18.14 4.74 -13.80
C LEU A 199 19.36 5.23 -14.60
N GLY A 200 19.62 4.66 -15.81
CA GLY A 200 20.73 5.05 -16.66
C GLY A 200 20.74 6.55 -17.03
N LYS A 201 19.55 7.13 -17.24
CA LYS A 201 19.40 8.57 -17.51
C LYS A 201 19.80 9.42 -16.28
N VAL A 202 19.40 9.01 -15.09
CA VAL A 202 19.69 9.76 -13.84
C VAL A 202 21.15 9.63 -13.45
N LEU A 203 21.74 8.44 -13.61
CA LEU A 203 23.15 8.21 -13.28
C LEU A 203 24.12 9.00 -14.17
N LYS A 204 23.69 9.39 -15.39
CA LYS A 204 24.51 10.17 -16.36
C LYS A 204 25.86 9.53 -16.69
N LEU A 205 25.93 8.21 -16.72
CA LEU A 205 27.15 7.44 -16.98
C LEU A 205 27.38 7.11 -18.48
N GLY A 206 26.81 7.92 -19.37
CA GLY A 206 26.85 7.73 -20.84
C GLY A 206 25.62 7.00 -21.38
N ASN A 207 25.63 6.65 -22.66
CA ASN A 207 24.57 5.88 -23.32
C ASN A 207 24.78 4.38 -23.01
N ALA A 208 24.47 3.97 -21.80
CA ALA A 208 24.62 2.59 -21.37
C ALA A 208 23.52 1.70 -21.97
N ARG A 209 23.90 0.53 -22.50
CA ARG A 209 22.95 -0.54 -22.80
C ARG A 209 22.30 -0.99 -21.49
N ILE A 210 21.01 -1.26 -21.52
CA ILE A 210 20.26 -1.74 -20.36
C ILE A 210 19.89 -3.21 -20.58
N ASP A 211 20.25 -4.05 -19.61
CA ASP A 211 19.86 -5.46 -19.55
C ASP A 211 19.14 -5.76 -18.24
N VAL A 212 18.36 -6.84 -18.21
CA VAL A 212 17.74 -7.37 -16.97
C VAL A 212 18.48 -8.65 -16.63
N ALA A 213 19.33 -8.58 -15.61
CA ALA A 213 20.10 -9.70 -15.09
C ALA A 213 20.63 -9.40 -13.70
N ASP A 214 20.76 -10.42 -12.88
CA ASP A 214 21.38 -10.31 -11.56
C ASP A 214 22.90 -10.16 -11.67
N ALA A 215 23.51 -9.64 -10.61
CA ALA A 215 24.97 -9.61 -10.49
C ALA A 215 25.54 -11.04 -10.47
N PRO A 216 26.76 -11.26 -10.95
CA PRO A 216 27.41 -12.56 -10.86
C PRO A 216 27.47 -13.07 -9.42
N ALA A 217 27.31 -14.36 -9.23
CA ALA A 217 27.43 -14.99 -7.93
C ALA A 217 28.81 -14.65 -7.31
N ASN A 218 28.83 -14.36 -6.03
CA ASN A 218 30.02 -13.95 -5.25
C ASN A 218 30.60 -12.56 -5.59
N SER A 219 29.86 -11.70 -6.31
CA SER A 219 30.26 -10.30 -6.47
C SER A 219 30.12 -9.55 -5.14
N GLU A 220 31.14 -8.78 -4.78
CA GLU A 220 31.07 -7.87 -3.65
C GLU A 220 30.38 -6.56 -4.06
N PRO A 221 29.42 -6.05 -3.26
CA PRO A 221 28.80 -4.80 -3.56
C PRO A 221 29.77 -3.63 -3.40
N LEU A 222 29.85 -2.78 -4.42
CA LEU A 222 30.60 -1.53 -4.40
C LEU A 222 30.00 -0.51 -3.43
N LEU A 223 28.68 -0.51 -3.32
CA LEU A 223 27.90 0.30 -2.41
C LEU A 223 26.48 -0.28 -2.22
N ALA A 224 25.86 0.09 -1.11
CA ALA A 224 24.48 -0.28 -0.82
C ALA A 224 23.68 0.96 -0.37
N LEU A 225 22.50 1.13 -0.96
CA LEU A 225 21.53 2.14 -0.53
C LEU A 225 20.45 1.46 0.29
N GLU A 226 20.15 2.00 1.46
CA GLU A 226 19.01 1.62 2.28
C GLU A 226 17.84 2.57 2.02
N SER A 227 16.66 1.99 1.81
CA SER A 227 15.40 2.73 1.61
C SER A 227 15.00 3.55 2.84
N TYR A 228 13.87 4.22 2.73
CA TYR A 228 13.13 4.72 3.89
C TYR A 228 12.79 3.57 4.85
N PRO A 229 12.63 3.84 6.16
CA PRO A 229 12.14 2.81 7.08
C PRO A 229 10.72 2.39 6.70
N LEU A 230 10.39 1.13 6.98
CA LEU A 230 9.10 0.55 6.60
C LEU A 230 7.90 1.37 7.10
N ARG A 231 7.98 1.96 8.30
CA ARG A 231 6.92 2.85 8.83
C ARG A 231 6.57 3.98 7.86
N ASP A 232 7.58 4.65 7.28
CA ASP A 232 7.37 5.78 6.36
C ASP A 232 6.82 5.29 5.02
N ILE A 233 7.28 4.13 4.55
CA ILE A 233 6.77 3.48 3.34
C ILE A 233 5.29 3.08 3.53
N LEU A 234 4.93 2.53 4.69
CA LEU A 234 3.55 2.15 5.01
C LEU A 234 2.65 3.39 5.14
N LEU A 235 3.11 4.46 5.78
CA LEU A 235 2.34 5.71 5.84
C LEU A 235 2.11 6.27 4.44
N TYR A 236 3.15 6.32 3.60
CA TYR A 236 3.02 6.77 2.21
C TYR A 236 2.04 5.87 1.42
N MET A 237 2.20 4.54 1.53
CA MET A 237 1.31 3.55 0.90
C MET A 237 -0.16 3.76 1.30
N ASN A 238 -0.44 3.89 2.59
CA ASN A 238 -1.78 4.05 3.10
C ASN A 238 -2.39 5.41 2.76
N ALA A 239 -1.64 6.50 2.89
CA ALA A 239 -2.10 7.85 2.60
C ALA A 239 -2.40 8.04 1.11
N ARG A 240 -1.56 7.50 0.22
CA ARG A 240 -1.73 7.60 -1.24
C ARG A 240 -2.52 6.44 -1.84
N SER A 241 -2.82 5.43 -1.02
CA SER A 241 -3.44 4.18 -1.47
C SER A 241 -2.64 3.50 -2.62
N SER A 242 -1.30 3.53 -2.53
CA SER A 242 -0.43 2.99 -3.58
C SER A 242 -0.59 1.48 -3.71
N ASN A 243 -1.14 1.03 -4.85
CA ASN A 243 -1.26 -0.39 -5.15
C ASN A 243 0.10 -1.00 -5.42
N PHE A 244 0.98 -0.28 -6.13
CA PHE A 244 2.34 -0.71 -6.45
C PHE A 244 3.10 -1.09 -5.17
N ILE A 245 3.18 -0.18 -4.20
CA ILE A 245 3.90 -0.43 -2.94
C ILE A 245 3.25 -1.61 -2.18
N ALA A 246 1.91 -1.68 -2.16
CA ALA A 246 1.20 -2.74 -1.44
C ALA A 246 1.49 -4.13 -2.02
N GLU A 247 1.52 -4.27 -3.36
CA GLU A 247 1.85 -5.54 -4.01
C GLU A 247 3.32 -5.94 -3.76
N HIS A 248 4.26 -4.99 -3.85
CA HIS A 248 5.68 -5.28 -3.58
C HIS A 248 5.93 -5.68 -2.11
N ILE A 249 5.34 -4.96 -1.15
CA ILE A 249 5.38 -5.38 0.26
C ILE A 249 4.71 -6.74 0.42
N GLY A 250 3.58 -6.94 -0.27
CA GLY A 250 2.87 -8.22 -0.29
C GLY A 250 3.76 -9.38 -0.69
N VAL A 251 4.52 -9.24 -1.77
CA VAL A 251 5.49 -10.26 -2.23
C VAL A 251 6.50 -10.57 -1.13
N VAL A 252 7.10 -9.54 -0.52
CA VAL A 252 8.13 -9.72 0.53
C VAL A 252 7.56 -10.43 1.76
N VAL A 253 6.29 -10.24 2.10
CA VAL A 253 5.68 -10.91 3.25
C VAL A 253 5.09 -12.29 2.91
N GLY A 254 5.20 -12.76 1.66
CA GLY A 254 4.78 -14.10 1.22
C GLY A 254 3.48 -14.12 0.41
N GLY A 255 3.07 -13.00 -0.14
CA GLY A 255 1.93 -12.87 -1.05
C GLY A 255 0.55 -12.88 -0.39
N PRO A 256 -0.52 -12.83 -1.21
CA PRO A 256 -1.90 -12.82 -0.74
C PRO A 256 -2.24 -14.01 0.17
N ASN A 257 -1.77 -15.20 -0.19
CA ASN A 257 -1.99 -16.42 0.60
C ASN A 257 -1.42 -16.32 2.02
N ALA A 258 -0.21 -15.76 2.18
CA ALA A 258 0.39 -15.57 3.49
C ALA A 258 -0.38 -14.55 4.34
N VAL A 259 -0.90 -13.48 3.72
CA VAL A 259 -1.77 -12.52 4.39
C VAL A 259 -3.07 -13.19 4.82
N GLN A 260 -3.73 -13.95 3.94
CA GLN A 260 -4.96 -14.68 4.27
C GLN A 260 -4.73 -15.69 5.40
N GLN A 261 -3.67 -16.49 5.32
CA GLN A 261 -3.33 -17.44 6.38
C GLN A 261 -3.13 -16.75 7.73
N PHE A 262 -2.44 -15.61 7.75
CA PHE A 262 -2.28 -14.83 8.97
C PHE A 262 -3.63 -14.36 9.54
N LEU A 263 -4.54 -13.85 8.71
CA LEU A 263 -5.86 -13.41 9.15
C LEU A 263 -6.68 -14.58 9.75
N VAL A 264 -6.63 -15.76 9.14
CA VAL A 264 -7.38 -16.92 9.61
C VAL A 264 -6.69 -17.59 10.80
N ALA A 265 -5.39 -17.85 10.72
CA ALA A 265 -4.68 -18.63 11.72
C ALA A 265 -4.29 -17.84 12.96
N ASP A 266 -3.82 -16.57 12.79
CA ASP A 266 -3.33 -15.76 13.92
C ASP A 266 -4.42 -14.85 14.48
N LEU A 267 -5.22 -14.18 13.64
CA LEU A 267 -6.32 -13.34 14.10
C LEU A 267 -7.63 -14.08 14.33
N LYS A 268 -7.68 -15.40 14.00
CA LYS A 268 -8.85 -16.27 14.20
C LYS A 268 -10.11 -15.79 13.46
N LEU A 269 -9.94 -15.13 12.33
CA LEU A 269 -11.08 -14.80 11.48
C LEU A 269 -11.66 -16.07 10.86
N PRO A 270 -13.00 -16.20 10.70
CA PRO A 270 -13.61 -17.36 10.04
C PRO A 270 -13.11 -17.48 8.60
N ALA A 271 -12.64 -18.68 8.23
CA ALA A 271 -12.01 -18.91 6.92
C ALA A 271 -12.97 -18.65 5.73
N ASP A 272 -14.25 -18.91 5.93
CA ASP A 272 -15.32 -18.68 4.94
C ASP A 272 -15.67 -17.19 4.76
N GLN A 273 -15.15 -16.31 5.62
CA GLN A 273 -15.36 -14.86 5.55
C GLN A 273 -14.11 -14.11 5.06
N VAL A 274 -13.03 -14.82 4.68
CA VAL A 274 -11.76 -14.20 4.31
C VAL A 274 -11.31 -14.70 2.93
N THR A 275 -11.23 -13.79 1.97
CA THR A 275 -10.58 -14.04 0.67
C THR A 275 -9.64 -12.89 0.37
N ILE A 276 -8.37 -13.18 0.14
CA ILE A 276 -7.35 -12.20 -0.24
C ILE A 276 -6.75 -12.62 -1.58
N GLU A 277 -7.16 -11.97 -2.65
CA GLU A 277 -6.61 -12.20 -3.99
C GLU A 277 -5.44 -11.26 -4.31
N ARG A 278 -5.48 -10.04 -3.75
CA ARG A 278 -4.45 -9.03 -3.92
C ARG A 278 -4.17 -8.29 -2.61
N THR A 279 -2.90 -8.09 -2.33
CA THR A 279 -2.44 -7.35 -1.14
C THR A 279 -2.70 -5.85 -1.20
N SER A 280 -3.02 -5.32 -2.39
CA SER A 280 -3.44 -3.94 -2.60
C SER A 280 -4.94 -3.70 -2.42
N GLY A 281 -5.75 -4.76 -2.44
CA GLY A 281 -7.21 -4.68 -2.39
C GLY A 281 -7.87 -4.49 -3.75
N ARG A 282 -7.14 -4.68 -4.85
CA ARG A 282 -7.74 -4.85 -6.18
C ARG A 282 -8.48 -6.19 -6.26
N GLU A 283 -9.41 -6.30 -7.22
CA GLU A 283 -10.11 -7.54 -7.55
C GLU A 283 -11.06 -8.04 -6.44
N HIS A 284 -11.32 -9.33 -6.36
CA HIS A 284 -12.43 -9.92 -5.61
C HIS A 284 -12.07 -10.34 -4.18
N ASN A 285 -11.47 -9.45 -3.41
CA ASN A 285 -11.25 -9.72 -1.99
C ASN A 285 -12.58 -9.76 -1.22
N ARG A 286 -12.62 -10.49 -0.09
CA ARG A 286 -13.81 -10.57 0.78
C ARG A 286 -13.40 -10.49 2.24
N LEU A 287 -14.05 -9.59 2.97
CA LEU A 287 -13.98 -9.46 4.42
C LEU A 287 -15.31 -8.93 4.97
N THR A 288 -15.59 -9.24 6.22
CA THR A 288 -16.73 -8.64 6.93
C THR A 288 -16.31 -7.34 7.62
N PRO A 289 -17.23 -6.40 7.92
CA PRO A 289 -16.93 -5.25 8.78
C PRO A 289 -16.29 -5.65 10.11
N ARG A 290 -16.74 -6.75 10.74
CA ARG A 290 -16.16 -7.27 11.98
C ARG A 290 -14.72 -7.77 11.79
N GLY A 291 -14.46 -8.49 10.70
CA GLY A 291 -13.12 -8.95 10.35
C GLY A 291 -12.16 -7.78 10.15
N LEU A 292 -12.59 -6.76 9.41
CA LEU A 292 -11.81 -5.54 9.19
C LEU A 292 -11.56 -4.76 10.50
N LEU A 293 -12.57 -4.63 11.35
CA LEU A 293 -12.41 -3.96 12.65
C LEU A 293 -11.42 -4.71 13.55
N THR A 294 -11.41 -6.05 13.50
CA THR A 294 -10.40 -6.89 14.17
C THR A 294 -9.00 -6.61 13.64
N ILE A 295 -8.85 -6.45 12.32
CA ILE A 295 -7.59 -6.09 11.68
C ILE A 295 -7.14 -4.69 12.12
N VAL A 296 -8.03 -3.70 12.16
CA VAL A 296 -7.72 -2.33 12.63
C VAL A 296 -7.20 -2.36 14.07
N ARG A 297 -7.89 -3.07 14.98
CA ARG A 297 -7.43 -3.23 16.37
C ARG A 297 -6.06 -3.89 16.48
N ALA A 298 -5.86 -4.97 15.73
CA ALA A 298 -4.59 -5.69 15.72
C ALA A 298 -3.45 -4.81 15.18
N LEU A 299 -3.72 -4.03 14.13
CA LEU A 299 -2.76 -3.08 13.56
C LEU A 299 -2.40 -1.99 14.57
N VAL A 300 -3.37 -1.36 15.23
CA VAL A 300 -3.12 -0.35 16.25
C VAL A 300 -2.32 -0.92 17.42
N ASN A 301 -2.63 -2.11 17.88
CA ASN A 301 -1.88 -2.78 18.94
C ASN A 301 -0.43 -3.07 18.51
N GLU A 302 -0.22 -3.51 17.26
CA GLU A 302 1.11 -3.77 16.73
C GLU A 302 1.93 -2.47 16.59
N ILE A 303 1.31 -1.41 16.08
CA ILE A 303 1.93 -0.07 15.98
C ILE A 303 2.41 0.40 17.36
N LYS A 304 1.55 0.33 18.37
CA LYS A 304 1.89 0.72 19.74
C LYS A 304 2.98 -0.17 20.36
N ARG A 305 2.94 -1.48 20.08
CA ARG A 305 3.98 -2.42 20.52
C ARG A 305 5.36 -2.04 19.98
N GLN A 306 5.43 -1.41 18.82
CA GLN A 306 6.67 -0.93 18.21
C GLN A 306 7.04 0.51 18.59
N GLY A 307 6.32 1.11 19.56
CA GLY A 307 6.61 2.46 20.06
C GLY A 307 6.18 3.57 19.10
N LEU A 308 5.22 3.29 18.23
CA LEU A 308 4.66 4.23 17.27
C LEU A 308 3.21 4.58 17.61
N GLU A 309 2.70 5.65 16.97
CA GLU A 309 1.30 6.02 17.03
C GLU A 309 0.59 5.66 15.70
N PRO A 310 -0.74 5.43 15.72
CA PRO A 310 -1.50 5.10 14.51
C PRO A 310 -1.29 6.04 13.32
N GLU A 311 -1.10 7.32 13.58
CA GLU A 311 -0.81 8.34 12.58
C GLU A 311 0.59 8.26 11.95
N ASP A 312 1.47 7.42 12.48
CA ASP A 312 2.76 7.11 11.86
C ASP A 312 2.63 6.06 10.73
N ILE A 313 1.47 5.37 10.64
CA ILE A 313 1.19 4.32 9.66
C ILE A 313 -0.04 4.62 8.82
N MET A 314 -1.02 5.34 9.35
CA MET A 314 -2.28 5.69 8.67
C MET A 314 -2.44 7.20 8.53
N ALA A 315 -3.14 7.63 7.49
CA ALA A 315 -3.38 9.04 7.24
C ALA A 315 -4.37 9.64 8.24
N VAL A 316 -4.19 10.92 8.55
CA VAL A 316 -5.16 11.75 9.28
C VAL A 316 -6.05 12.46 8.26
N ALA A 317 -7.35 12.57 8.53
CA ALA A 317 -8.28 13.39 7.75
C ALA A 317 -7.97 14.87 7.99
N SER A 318 -7.23 15.47 7.06
CA SER A 318 -6.67 16.83 7.14
C SER A 318 -6.53 17.44 5.75
N ASP A 319 -5.88 18.60 5.63
CA ASP A 319 -5.51 19.18 4.34
C ASP A 319 -4.29 18.52 3.67
N ASP A 320 -3.63 17.59 4.33
CA ASP A 320 -2.49 16.87 3.78
C ASP A 320 -2.86 16.07 2.53
N ARG A 321 -1.91 15.99 1.59
CA ARG A 321 -2.13 15.25 0.34
C ARG A 321 -2.32 13.76 0.61
N GLY A 322 -3.44 13.22 0.17
CA GLY A 322 -3.78 11.81 0.33
C GLY A 322 -5.26 11.58 0.08
N THR A 323 -5.70 10.34 0.27
CA THR A 323 -7.10 9.96 0.03
C THR A 323 -8.06 10.44 1.12
N LEU A 324 -7.54 10.85 2.28
CA LEU A 324 -8.31 11.49 3.35
C LEU A 324 -8.27 13.03 3.31
N ARG A 325 -7.68 13.60 2.26
CA ARG A 325 -7.63 15.05 2.12
C ARG A 325 -9.04 15.64 2.09
N ARG A 326 -9.29 16.58 3.00
CA ARG A 326 -10.57 17.28 3.18
C ARG A 326 -11.76 16.37 3.51
N ARG A 327 -11.51 15.10 3.86
CA ARG A 327 -12.55 14.27 4.47
C ARG A 327 -12.85 14.86 5.86
N MET A 328 -14.11 14.79 6.28
CA MET A 328 -14.60 15.36 7.55
C MET A 328 -14.43 16.89 7.67
N ALA A 329 -14.03 17.63 6.62
CA ALA A 329 -13.83 19.07 6.68
C ALA A 329 -15.14 19.81 7.08
N GLY A 330 -15.04 20.74 8.02
CA GLY A 330 -16.19 21.48 8.55
C GLY A 330 -17.09 20.66 9.47
N THR A 331 -16.71 19.43 9.85
CA THR A 331 -17.42 18.62 10.85
C THR A 331 -16.66 18.60 12.17
N GLY A 332 -17.30 18.07 13.23
CA GLY A 332 -16.64 17.86 14.53
C GLY A 332 -15.51 16.82 14.49
N LEU A 333 -15.32 16.11 13.37
CA LEU A 333 -14.29 15.08 13.19
C LEU A 333 -13.08 15.56 12.40
N GLU A 334 -13.04 16.81 11.97
CA GLU A 334 -11.88 17.37 11.25
C GLU A 334 -10.59 17.21 12.09
N GLY A 335 -9.58 16.58 11.52
CA GLY A 335 -8.32 16.26 12.19
C GLY A 335 -8.40 15.16 13.26
N ALA A 336 -9.57 14.58 13.52
CA ALA A 336 -9.74 13.55 14.56
C ALA A 336 -9.76 12.12 13.99
N VAL A 337 -10.03 11.94 12.70
CA VAL A 337 -10.10 10.63 12.04
C VAL A 337 -8.73 10.23 11.52
N ILE A 338 -8.29 9.04 11.91
CA ILE A 338 -7.07 8.39 11.41
C ILE A 338 -7.49 7.09 10.74
N GLY A 339 -7.13 6.89 9.47
CA GLY A 339 -7.63 5.71 8.80
C GLY A 339 -7.19 5.54 7.35
N LYS A 340 -7.96 4.70 6.67
CA LYS A 340 -7.75 4.28 5.28
C LYS A 340 -9.06 4.28 4.53
N THR A 341 -9.02 4.79 3.29
CA THR A 341 -10.12 4.70 2.33
C THR A 341 -9.94 3.52 1.38
N GLY A 342 -11.04 2.99 0.89
CA GLY A 342 -11.06 2.08 -0.26
C GLY A 342 -11.96 2.61 -1.36
N THR A 343 -11.70 2.17 -2.59
CA THR A 343 -12.53 2.49 -3.75
C THR A 343 -12.34 1.42 -4.81
N LEU A 344 -13.44 0.92 -5.35
CA LEU A 344 -13.48 0.13 -6.57
C LEU A 344 -14.46 0.78 -7.54
N THR A 345 -14.16 0.66 -8.82
CA THR A 345 -15.04 1.13 -9.89
C THR A 345 -16.16 0.12 -10.14
N GLN A 346 -17.14 0.51 -10.95
CA GLN A 346 -18.33 -0.29 -11.23
C GLN A 346 -18.01 -1.68 -11.81
N GLU A 347 -16.91 -1.81 -12.54
CA GLU A 347 -16.49 -3.07 -13.17
C GLU A 347 -16.14 -4.16 -12.15
N VAL A 348 -15.85 -3.76 -10.91
CA VAL A 348 -15.54 -4.70 -9.82
C VAL A 348 -16.65 -4.62 -8.77
N ASP A 349 -17.43 -5.67 -8.66
CA ASP A 349 -18.53 -5.85 -7.68
C ASP A 349 -19.57 -4.71 -7.69
N GLY A 350 -19.76 -4.01 -8.82
CA GLY A 350 -20.70 -2.90 -8.94
C GLY A 350 -20.24 -1.58 -8.32
N GLY A 351 -18.98 -1.50 -7.89
CA GLY A 351 -18.39 -0.34 -7.22
C GLY A 351 -18.41 -0.46 -5.69
N MET A 352 -17.48 0.25 -5.05
CA MET A 352 -17.33 0.28 -3.59
C MET A 352 -16.68 1.58 -3.15
N ALA A 353 -17.25 2.23 -2.15
CA ALA A 353 -16.55 3.17 -1.26
C ALA A 353 -16.40 2.50 0.11
N SER A 354 -15.28 2.72 0.76
CA SER A 354 -15.04 2.16 2.08
C SER A 354 -14.11 3.05 2.92
N LEU A 355 -14.35 3.06 4.21
CA LEU A 355 -13.57 3.83 5.17
C LEU A 355 -13.42 3.01 6.46
N ALA A 356 -12.19 2.89 6.97
CA ALA A 356 -11.92 2.23 8.24
C ALA A 356 -10.78 2.93 8.98
N GLY A 357 -10.85 2.89 10.32
CA GLY A 357 -9.84 3.54 11.14
C GLY A 357 -10.27 3.74 12.57
N LEU A 358 -9.82 4.85 13.15
CA LEU A 358 -10.11 5.22 14.53
C LEU A 358 -10.34 6.73 14.68
N VAL A 359 -11.03 7.07 15.78
CA VAL A 359 -11.23 8.44 16.23
C VAL A 359 -10.81 8.52 17.69
N TYR A 360 -9.92 9.44 18.01
CA TYR A 360 -9.65 9.79 19.41
C TYR A 360 -10.77 10.64 19.98
N THR A 361 -11.18 10.36 21.21
CA THR A 361 -12.15 11.17 21.94
C THR A 361 -11.57 11.67 23.26
N LYS A 362 -12.20 12.70 23.85
CA LYS A 362 -11.80 13.26 25.13
C LYS A 362 -12.34 12.47 26.32
N ASP A 363 -13.47 11.82 26.14
CA ASP A 363 -14.34 11.30 27.22
C ASP A 363 -14.71 9.81 27.06
N ALA A 364 -14.59 9.24 25.85
CA ALA A 364 -14.97 7.85 25.57
C ALA A 364 -13.80 6.96 25.10
N GLY A 365 -12.55 7.44 25.25
CA GLY A 365 -11.36 6.71 24.77
C GLY A 365 -11.25 6.72 23.25
N THR A 366 -10.74 5.64 22.67
CA THR A 366 -10.62 5.49 21.22
C THR A 366 -11.83 4.74 20.67
N ILE A 367 -12.46 5.28 19.64
CA ILE A 367 -13.51 4.63 18.86
C ILE A 367 -12.86 4.05 17.60
N VAL A 368 -13.20 2.82 17.23
CA VAL A 368 -12.78 2.16 15.98
C VAL A 368 -13.98 1.94 15.08
N PHE A 369 -13.79 2.05 13.78
CA PHE A 369 -14.89 1.99 12.84
C PHE A 369 -14.51 1.35 11.51
N VAL A 370 -15.51 0.75 10.86
CA VAL A 370 -15.50 0.26 9.48
C VAL A 370 -16.85 0.61 8.85
N ILE A 371 -16.81 1.22 7.67
CA ILE A 371 -17.98 1.53 6.83
C ILE A 371 -17.67 1.05 5.42
N LEU A 372 -18.57 0.26 4.84
CA LEU A 372 -18.46 -0.36 3.52
C LEU A 372 -19.75 -0.06 2.75
N ASP A 373 -19.66 0.75 1.71
CA ASP A 373 -20.81 1.21 0.93
C ASP A 373 -20.66 0.72 -0.51
N GLN A 374 -21.38 -0.36 -0.86
CA GLN A 374 -21.41 -0.93 -2.20
C GLN A 374 -22.29 -0.11 -3.11
N GLY A 375 -21.84 0.15 -4.33
CA GLY A 375 -22.56 0.89 -5.36
C GLY A 375 -21.62 1.78 -6.18
N ASN A 376 -22.10 2.24 -7.33
CA ASN A 376 -21.31 3.00 -8.30
C ASN A 376 -21.25 4.52 -8.02
N ASN A 377 -22.08 5.02 -7.10
CA ASN A 377 -22.09 6.44 -6.75
C ASN A 377 -21.06 6.74 -5.67
N ILE A 378 -19.78 6.59 -6.01
CA ILE A 378 -18.65 6.69 -5.09
C ILE A 378 -18.60 8.05 -4.36
N ALA A 379 -19.01 9.12 -5.00
CA ALA A 379 -18.96 10.46 -4.39
C ALA A 379 -19.99 10.59 -3.25
N ASP A 380 -21.21 10.15 -3.49
CA ASP A 380 -22.27 10.20 -2.49
C ASP A 380 -22.00 9.20 -1.37
N ASN A 381 -21.52 7.99 -1.70
CA ASN A 381 -21.12 7.01 -0.69
C ASN A 381 -20.07 7.58 0.26
N ARG A 382 -19.04 8.25 -0.26
CA ARG A 382 -18.02 8.92 0.59
C ARG A 382 -18.60 10.02 1.47
N GLN A 383 -19.57 10.77 0.97
CA GLN A 383 -20.27 11.79 1.76
C GLN A 383 -21.10 11.14 2.86
N MET A 384 -21.77 10.02 2.57
CA MET A 384 -22.53 9.24 3.56
C MET A 384 -21.60 8.64 4.63
N GLU A 385 -20.43 8.09 4.25
CA GLU A 385 -19.42 7.64 5.21
C GLU A 385 -19.04 8.75 6.20
N ASP A 386 -18.79 9.97 5.70
CA ASP A 386 -18.42 11.13 6.53
C ASP A 386 -19.55 11.56 7.43
N GLN A 387 -20.78 11.61 6.92
CA GLN A 387 -21.97 11.99 7.69
C GLN A 387 -22.31 10.96 8.77
N LEU A 388 -22.36 9.66 8.41
CA LEU A 388 -22.68 8.59 9.33
C LEU A 388 -21.66 8.57 10.49
N LEU A 389 -20.37 8.57 10.17
CA LEU A 389 -19.34 8.56 11.21
C LEU A 389 -19.44 9.80 12.11
N THR A 390 -19.69 10.97 11.53
CA THR A 390 -19.85 12.21 12.29
C THR A 390 -21.06 12.13 13.23
N GLU A 391 -22.23 11.74 12.74
CA GLU A 391 -23.45 11.65 13.53
C GLU A 391 -23.31 10.63 14.66
N VAL A 392 -22.77 9.44 14.38
CA VAL A 392 -22.58 8.39 15.39
C VAL A 392 -21.59 8.83 16.46
N VAL A 393 -20.42 9.35 16.09
CA VAL A 393 -19.39 9.71 17.07
C VAL A 393 -19.78 10.92 17.89
N THR A 394 -20.24 12.01 17.26
CA THR A 394 -20.54 13.26 17.97
C THR A 394 -21.78 13.16 18.86
N SER A 395 -22.69 12.21 18.59
CA SER A 395 -23.83 11.93 19.50
C SER A 395 -23.40 11.18 20.76
N GLN A 396 -22.24 10.55 20.80
CA GLN A 396 -21.82 9.66 21.89
C GLN A 396 -20.53 10.08 22.59
N ALA A 397 -19.71 10.92 21.96
CA ALA A 397 -18.39 11.28 22.45
C ALA A 397 -17.94 12.63 21.90
N MET A 398 -17.00 13.28 22.60
CA MET A 398 -16.35 14.50 22.14
C MET A 398 -15.07 14.15 21.38
N PRO A 399 -15.00 14.32 20.05
CA PRO A 399 -13.80 14.06 19.29
C PRO A 399 -12.60 14.91 19.74
N ARG A 400 -11.41 14.35 19.57
CA ARG A 400 -10.14 15.03 19.84
C ARG A 400 -9.28 14.99 18.58
N ALA A 401 -9.02 16.15 17.98
CA ALA A 401 -8.12 16.25 16.85
C ALA A 401 -6.69 15.81 17.24
N THR A 402 -6.00 15.17 16.31
CA THR A 402 -4.56 14.91 16.44
C THR A 402 -3.81 16.22 16.27
N ILE A 403 -2.67 16.34 16.93
CA ILE A 403 -1.80 17.50 16.73
C ILE A 403 -1.20 17.39 15.31
N ALA A 404 -1.55 18.33 14.45
CA ALA A 404 -0.96 18.40 13.11
C ALA A 404 0.56 18.57 13.21
N SER A 405 1.32 17.69 12.55
CA SER A 405 2.75 17.89 12.40
C SER A 405 2.98 19.08 11.44
N PRO A 406 3.92 20.00 11.74
CA PRO A 406 4.26 21.09 10.83
C PRO A 406 4.84 20.60 9.50
N THR A 407 5.32 19.37 9.44
CA THR A 407 5.78 18.71 8.22
C THR A 407 4.75 17.69 7.77
N PRO A 408 4.32 17.69 6.49
CA PRO A 408 3.41 16.67 5.98
C PRO A 408 3.97 15.27 6.24
N ARG A 409 3.34 14.51 7.14
CA ARG A 409 3.80 13.16 7.52
C ARG A 409 3.78 12.17 6.37
N GLN A 410 2.94 12.41 5.35
CA GLN A 410 2.76 11.51 4.20
C GLN A 410 3.81 11.70 3.08
N LEU A 411 4.91 12.33 3.37
CA LEU A 411 6.07 12.44 2.47
C LEU A 411 7.14 11.43 2.88
N LEU A 412 7.90 10.96 1.90
CA LEU A 412 9.11 10.19 2.14
C LEU A 412 10.28 11.18 2.34
N PRO A 413 10.80 11.34 3.57
CA PRO A 413 11.80 12.36 3.87
C PRO A 413 13.17 11.92 3.37
N LEU A 414 13.81 12.71 2.50
CA LEU A 414 15.11 12.37 1.88
C LEU A 414 16.23 12.11 2.91
N SER A 415 16.14 12.73 4.08
CA SER A 415 17.09 12.51 5.19
C SER A 415 17.08 11.09 5.76
N GLU A 416 16.06 10.31 5.44
CA GLU A 416 15.94 8.92 5.89
C GLU A 416 16.60 7.91 4.94
N LEU A 417 16.98 8.32 3.71
CA LEU A 417 17.78 7.46 2.82
C LEU A 417 19.20 7.34 3.36
N ARG A 418 19.76 6.14 3.33
CA ARG A 418 21.12 5.87 3.84
C ARG A 418 21.98 5.21 2.76
N LEU A 419 23.14 5.77 2.51
CA LEU A 419 24.08 5.20 1.58
C LEU A 419 25.31 4.67 2.36
N ASN A 420 25.52 3.35 2.27
CA ASN A 420 26.67 2.68 2.85
C ASN A 420 27.74 2.51 1.76
N THR A 421 28.89 3.10 1.99
CA THR A 421 29.99 3.13 1.04
C THR A 421 31.18 2.26 1.46
N GLU A 422 31.11 1.67 2.64
CA GLU A 422 32.13 0.74 3.16
C GLU A 422 31.70 -0.70 2.86
N ASN A 423 32.65 -1.57 2.52
CA ASN A 423 32.43 -3.00 2.42
C ASN A 423 32.04 -3.52 3.81
N THR A 424 30.76 -3.56 4.11
CA THR A 424 30.26 -4.29 5.26
C THR A 424 30.13 -5.75 4.84
N GLY A 425 31.20 -6.51 5.03
CA GLY A 425 31.12 -7.96 5.10
C GLY A 425 30.27 -8.30 6.32
N GLU A 426 28.98 -8.62 6.10
CA GLU A 426 28.08 -9.38 6.95
C GLU A 426 27.17 -10.23 6.07
#